data_95e05472f87daa17dfbd10d7445b0b96
#
_entry.id   95e05472f87daa17dfbd10d7445b0b96
#
_cell.length_a   1.000
_cell.length_b   1.000
_cell.length_c   1.000
_cell.angle_alpha   90.00
_cell.angle_beta   90.00
_cell.angle_gamma   90.00
#
_symmetry.space_group_name_H-M   'P 1'
#
loop_
_entity.id
_entity.type
_entity.pdbx_description
1 polymer ?
#
loop_
_entity_poly.entity_id
_entity_poly.type
_entity_poly.pdbx_seq_one_letter_code
_entity_poly.pdbx_strand_id
1 'polypeptide(L)'
;MRKIQNRVSEFEALFRIISEYAQVGYANYNLYNKEGYAQNVWLRNYGEADSAQIVDVIGKYRHIHPEDRKPLLDLLTRFSAGEVQSATAICRVQHDDGRKTWIKTHLICRDYRPGEQVIDMLGINYDITALKQTEQELIAAKERAEESNKFKSAFLANMSHEIRTPLNAIVGFSELMATEADPDQRKEFADLILTNNTLLLQIISDVLDLARIESGRIEIVRTEFDARDFCREVAETFRLQVAEGVVLRLEDGLPRLPLEGYRQGLHQILGNFMRNAVKFTTKGSITIGFSQRPGWVRFYVRDTGIGIPEEERAKIFDRFYKVDTFTQGTGLGLPICKNIAEQLGGRIGVDSAVGAGSCFWVEIPAGE
;
A
#
# COMPACT_ATOMS: atom_id res chain seq x y z
N MET A 1 -66.95 -6.75 -11.44
CA MET A 1 -66.32 -5.61 -10.75
C MET A 1 -65.64 -5.98 -9.43
N ARG A 2 -66.28 -6.62 -8.43
CA ARG A 2 -65.69 -6.93 -7.11
C ARG A 2 -64.42 -7.80 -7.15
N LYS A 3 -64.30 -8.76 -8.08
CA LYS A 3 -63.10 -9.62 -8.25
C LYS A 3 -61.89 -8.82 -8.82
N ILE A 4 -62.14 -7.86 -9.66
CA ILE A 4 -61.09 -7.01 -10.24
C ILE A 4 -60.59 -6.01 -9.19
N GLN A 5 -61.51 -5.42 -8.43
CA GLN A 5 -61.16 -4.53 -7.32
C GLN A 5 -60.32 -5.22 -6.21
N ASN A 6 -60.69 -6.45 -5.84
CA ASN A 6 -59.91 -7.24 -4.87
C ASN A 6 -58.48 -7.53 -5.38
N ARG A 7 -58.34 -7.93 -6.66
CA ARG A 7 -57.02 -8.20 -7.25
C ARG A 7 -56.14 -6.95 -7.33
N VAL A 8 -56.75 -5.77 -7.63
CA VAL A 8 -56.00 -4.50 -7.64
C VAL A 8 -55.54 -4.16 -6.23
N SER A 9 -56.39 -4.30 -5.22
CA SER A 9 -56.03 -4.03 -3.81
C SER A 9 -54.96 -5.00 -3.27
N GLU A 10 -55.01 -6.27 -3.64
CA GLU A 10 -53.98 -7.27 -3.28
C GLU A 10 -52.62 -6.91 -3.95
N PHE A 11 -52.67 -6.52 -5.22
CA PHE A 11 -51.47 -6.10 -5.97
C PHE A 11 -50.83 -4.84 -5.36
N GLU A 12 -51.63 -3.84 -5.04
CA GLU A 12 -51.19 -2.59 -4.39
C GLU A 12 -50.56 -2.86 -3.01
N ALA A 13 -51.20 -3.75 -2.21
CA ALA A 13 -50.67 -4.14 -0.91
C ALA A 13 -49.33 -4.88 -1.03
N LEU A 14 -49.23 -5.85 -1.95
CA LEU A 14 -48.01 -6.60 -2.21
C LEU A 14 -46.90 -5.68 -2.73
N PHE A 15 -47.24 -4.81 -3.66
CA PHE A 15 -46.28 -3.87 -4.24
C PHE A 15 -45.76 -2.89 -3.18
N ARG A 16 -46.59 -2.40 -2.26
CA ARG A 16 -46.19 -1.57 -1.14
C ARG A 16 -45.21 -2.28 -0.22
N ILE A 17 -45.50 -3.54 0.14
CA ILE A 17 -44.59 -4.35 0.98
C ILE A 17 -43.23 -4.55 0.28
N ILE A 18 -43.24 -4.94 -0.99
CA ILE A 18 -41.99 -5.12 -1.78
C ILE A 18 -41.23 -3.81 -1.87
N SER A 19 -41.90 -2.72 -2.13
CA SER A 19 -41.31 -1.39 -2.26
C SER A 19 -40.64 -0.94 -0.96
N GLU A 20 -41.31 -1.08 0.18
CA GLU A 20 -40.73 -0.73 1.48
C GLU A 20 -39.55 -1.64 1.86
N TYR A 21 -39.69 -2.96 1.62
CA TYR A 21 -38.65 -3.92 1.98
C TYR A 21 -37.41 -3.82 1.09
N ALA A 22 -37.61 -3.69 -0.22
CA ALA A 22 -36.52 -3.58 -1.20
C ALA A 22 -36.05 -2.13 -1.43
N GLN A 23 -36.62 -1.13 -0.73
CA GLN A 23 -36.33 0.30 -0.90
C GLN A 23 -36.46 0.75 -2.38
N VAL A 24 -37.43 0.19 -3.09
CA VAL A 24 -37.73 0.50 -4.49
C VAL A 24 -38.87 1.49 -4.54
N GLY A 25 -38.60 2.70 -4.99
CA GLY A 25 -39.60 3.73 -5.20
C GLY A 25 -40.08 3.78 -6.65
N TYR A 26 -41.33 4.19 -6.85
CA TYR A 26 -41.83 4.50 -8.18
C TYR A 26 -42.55 5.84 -8.23
N ALA A 27 -42.53 6.44 -9.40
CA ALA A 27 -43.31 7.62 -9.72
C ALA A 27 -43.91 7.46 -11.11
N ASN A 28 -45.13 7.99 -11.25
CA ASN A 28 -45.85 8.06 -12.50
C ASN A 28 -46.24 9.53 -12.73
N TYR A 29 -45.81 10.12 -13.84
CA TYR A 29 -46.03 11.56 -14.07
C TYR A 29 -46.05 11.90 -15.57
N ASN A 30 -46.76 12.93 -15.91
CA ASN A 30 -46.64 13.52 -17.23
C ASN A 30 -45.44 14.48 -17.26
N LEU A 31 -44.48 14.22 -18.12
CA LEU A 31 -43.24 15.01 -18.19
C LEU A 31 -43.50 16.46 -18.66
N TYR A 32 -44.60 16.72 -19.38
CA TYR A 32 -44.95 18.03 -19.91
C TYR A 32 -45.35 19.04 -18.82
N ASN A 33 -46.31 18.67 -17.97
CA ASN A 33 -46.81 19.53 -16.86
C ASN A 33 -46.24 19.15 -15.50
N LYS A 34 -45.49 18.02 -15.40
CA LYS A 34 -44.91 17.47 -14.18
C LYS A 34 -45.94 17.04 -13.14
N GLU A 35 -47.19 16.88 -13.52
CA GLU A 35 -48.23 16.34 -12.64
C GLU A 35 -48.20 14.84 -12.60
N GLY A 36 -48.46 14.28 -11.43
CA GLY A 36 -48.46 12.83 -11.23
C GLY A 36 -48.39 12.42 -9.78
N TYR A 37 -47.97 11.19 -9.57
CA TYR A 37 -47.83 10.57 -8.26
C TYR A 37 -46.46 10.03 -8.08
N ALA A 38 -45.87 10.25 -6.91
CA ALA A 38 -44.65 9.62 -6.46
C ALA A 38 -44.86 8.93 -5.11
N GLN A 39 -44.33 7.73 -4.96
CA GLN A 39 -44.33 7.03 -3.70
C GLN A 39 -43.30 7.66 -2.74
N ASN A 40 -43.53 7.59 -1.43
CA ASN A 40 -42.60 8.16 -0.43
C ASN A 40 -41.18 7.59 -0.55
N VAL A 41 -41.02 6.28 -0.83
CA VAL A 41 -39.71 5.70 -1.07
C VAL A 41 -38.99 6.35 -2.26
N TRP A 42 -39.72 6.68 -3.33
CA TRP A 42 -39.16 7.36 -4.49
C TRP A 42 -38.64 8.75 -4.14
N LEU A 43 -39.42 9.52 -3.35
CA LEU A 43 -39.04 10.83 -2.87
C LEU A 43 -37.81 10.75 -1.95
N ARG A 44 -37.84 9.87 -0.96
CA ARG A 44 -36.71 9.64 -0.02
C ARG A 44 -35.43 9.24 -0.71
N ASN A 45 -35.49 8.41 -1.74
CA ASN A 45 -34.34 8.03 -2.52
C ASN A 45 -33.68 9.22 -3.22
N TYR A 46 -34.44 10.24 -3.60
CA TYR A 46 -33.91 11.50 -4.12
C TYR A 46 -33.59 12.56 -3.04
N GLY A 47 -33.65 12.20 -1.77
CA GLY A 47 -33.36 13.11 -0.65
C GLY A 47 -34.52 14.06 -0.30
N GLU A 48 -35.70 13.87 -0.88
CA GLU A 48 -36.87 14.72 -0.66
C GLU A 48 -37.69 14.22 0.52
N ALA A 49 -38.43 15.15 1.14
CA ALA A 49 -39.37 14.80 2.19
C ALA A 49 -40.61 14.05 1.65
N ASP A 50 -41.25 13.24 2.47
CA ASP A 50 -42.49 12.49 2.12
C ASP A 50 -43.66 13.39 1.73
N SER A 51 -43.60 14.66 2.12
CA SER A 51 -44.58 15.70 1.78
C SER A 51 -44.29 16.47 0.48
N ALA A 52 -43.14 16.17 -0.17
CA ALA A 52 -42.74 16.86 -1.38
C ALA A 52 -43.70 16.56 -2.54
N GLN A 53 -43.99 17.56 -3.35
CA GLN A 53 -44.79 17.37 -4.56
C GLN A 53 -43.86 16.96 -5.71
N ILE A 54 -44.31 16.04 -6.57
CA ILE A 54 -43.48 15.55 -7.68
C ILE A 54 -43.07 16.70 -8.64
N VAL A 55 -43.91 17.70 -8.81
CA VAL A 55 -43.63 18.90 -9.62
C VAL A 55 -42.43 19.70 -9.09
N ASP A 56 -42.12 19.57 -7.82
CA ASP A 56 -40.99 20.24 -7.19
C ASP A 56 -39.70 19.46 -7.36
N VAL A 57 -39.78 18.18 -7.69
CA VAL A 57 -38.63 17.27 -7.85
C VAL A 57 -38.21 17.17 -9.32
N ILE A 58 -39.18 16.86 -10.21
CA ILE A 58 -38.91 16.64 -11.63
C ILE A 58 -38.32 17.89 -12.29
N GLY A 59 -37.12 17.73 -12.84
CA GLY A 59 -36.39 18.80 -13.51
C GLY A 59 -35.59 19.73 -12.60
N LYS A 60 -35.73 19.61 -11.28
CA LYS A 60 -34.93 20.36 -10.29
C LYS A 60 -33.85 19.49 -9.69
N TYR A 61 -34.18 18.30 -9.16
CA TYR A 61 -33.28 17.31 -8.60
C TYR A 61 -32.18 17.93 -7.71
N ARG A 62 -32.57 18.74 -6.74
CA ARG A 62 -31.67 19.62 -5.95
C ARG A 62 -30.65 18.85 -5.13
N HIS A 63 -30.98 17.63 -4.67
CA HIS A 63 -30.11 16.77 -3.86
C HIS A 63 -29.18 15.90 -4.70
N ILE A 64 -29.38 15.84 -6.03
CA ILE A 64 -28.47 15.11 -6.93
C ILE A 64 -27.16 15.91 -7.09
N HIS A 65 -26.03 15.21 -7.03
CA HIS A 65 -24.72 15.81 -7.24
C HIS A 65 -24.67 16.59 -8.55
N PRO A 66 -24.06 17.79 -8.59
CA PRO A 66 -24.07 18.66 -9.77
C PRO A 66 -23.63 17.99 -11.08
N GLU A 67 -22.58 17.14 -11.00
CA GLU A 67 -22.08 16.41 -12.18
C GLU A 67 -23.08 15.39 -12.72
N ASP A 68 -23.91 14.77 -11.86
CA ASP A 68 -24.88 13.74 -12.24
C ASP A 68 -26.24 14.37 -12.64
N ARG A 69 -26.52 15.60 -12.16
CA ARG A 69 -27.76 16.33 -12.44
C ARG A 69 -27.92 16.70 -13.90
N LYS A 70 -26.84 17.21 -14.52
CA LYS A 70 -26.88 17.63 -15.93
C LYS A 70 -27.19 16.47 -16.86
N PRO A 71 -26.50 15.32 -16.81
CA PRO A 71 -26.84 14.14 -17.64
C PRO A 71 -28.30 13.66 -17.46
N LEU A 72 -28.83 13.73 -16.22
CA LEU A 72 -30.22 13.36 -15.96
C LEU A 72 -31.23 14.35 -16.63
N LEU A 73 -30.95 15.64 -16.57
CA LEU A 73 -31.78 16.66 -17.23
C LEU A 73 -31.72 16.56 -18.75
N ASP A 74 -30.54 16.30 -19.31
CA ASP A 74 -30.35 16.06 -20.74
C ASP A 74 -31.16 14.83 -21.19
N LEU A 75 -31.20 13.79 -20.35
CA LEU A 75 -32.00 12.60 -20.60
C LEU A 75 -33.51 12.91 -20.64
N LEU A 76 -34.03 13.72 -19.71
CA LEU A 76 -35.43 14.16 -19.74
C LEU A 76 -35.74 14.96 -21.01
N THR A 77 -34.83 15.79 -21.47
CA THR A 77 -34.97 16.53 -22.72
C THR A 77 -35.09 15.59 -23.92
N ARG A 78 -34.34 14.53 -23.97
CA ARG A 78 -34.41 13.48 -25.02
C ARG A 78 -35.73 12.71 -24.98
N PHE A 79 -36.28 12.44 -23.77
CA PHE A 79 -37.65 11.90 -23.65
C PHE A 79 -38.69 12.87 -24.21
N SER A 80 -38.55 14.16 -23.90
CA SER A 80 -39.47 15.21 -24.41
C SER A 80 -39.41 15.35 -25.93
N ALA A 81 -38.26 15.06 -26.55
CA ALA A 81 -38.10 15.06 -28.01
C ALA A 81 -38.57 13.74 -28.67
N GLY A 82 -38.96 12.73 -27.88
CA GLY A 82 -39.32 11.38 -28.39
C GLY A 82 -38.16 10.56 -28.90
N GLU A 83 -36.93 10.95 -28.60
CA GLU A 83 -35.72 10.26 -29.04
C GLU A 83 -35.45 8.96 -28.27
N VAL A 84 -36.02 8.84 -27.07
CA VAL A 84 -35.75 7.73 -26.16
C VAL A 84 -37.06 7.27 -25.54
N GLN A 85 -37.31 5.95 -25.52
CA GLN A 85 -38.50 5.36 -24.86
C GLN A 85 -38.19 4.80 -23.48
N SER A 86 -36.93 4.42 -23.21
CA SER A 86 -36.49 3.96 -21.89
C SER A 86 -35.04 4.30 -21.67
N ALA A 87 -34.66 4.56 -20.43
CA ALA A 87 -33.27 4.81 -20.07
C ALA A 87 -33.02 4.49 -18.60
N THR A 88 -31.72 4.34 -18.27
CA THR A 88 -31.24 4.17 -16.90
C THR A 88 -30.24 5.27 -16.58
N ALA A 89 -30.38 5.85 -15.38
CA ALA A 89 -29.41 6.78 -14.82
C ALA A 89 -28.94 6.29 -13.44
N ILE A 90 -27.70 6.58 -13.10
CA ILE A 90 -27.13 6.36 -11.77
C ILE A 90 -26.68 7.73 -11.28
N CYS A 91 -27.14 8.14 -10.10
CA CYS A 91 -26.88 9.45 -9.53
C CYS A 91 -26.42 9.35 -8.08
N ARG A 92 -25.52 10.22 -7.70
CA ARG A 92 -25.15 10.48 -6.30
C ARG A 92 -26.15 11.45 -5.72
N VAL A 93 -26.71 11.13 -4.58
CA VAL A 93 -27.66 11.96 -3.86
C VAL A 93 -27.04 12.37 -2.53
N GLN A 94 -27.10 13.68 -2.23
CA GLN A 94 -26.68 14.27 -0.96
C GLN A 94 -27.93 14.61 -0.16
N HIS A 95 -28.18 13.89 0.93
CA HIS A 95 -29.32 14.13 1.82
C HIS A 95 -29.05 15.31 2.77
N ASP A 96 -30.10 15.95 3.26
CA ASP A 96 -30.01 17.07 4.20
C ASP A 96 -29.36 16.68 5.54
N ASP A 97 -29.44 15.42 5.93
CA ASP A 97 -28.78 14.87 7.12
C ASP A 97 -27.28 14.54 6.92
N GLY A 98 -26.74 14.87 5.74
CA GLY A 98 -25.34 14.64 5.40
C GLY A 98 -25.04 13.27 4.79
N ARG A 99 -25.98 12.33 4.76
CA ARG A 99 -25.80 11.03 4.09
C ARG A 99 -25.61 11.21 2.60
N LYS A 100 -24.80 10.34 2.01
CA LYS A 100 -24.59 10.23 0.57
C LYS A 100 -25.03 8.85 0.10
N THR A 101 -25.89 8.81 -0.89
CA THR A 101 -26.38 7.55 -1.47
C THR A 101 -26.20 7.52 -2.98
N TRP A 102 -26.16 6.31 -3.53
CA TRP A 102 -26.16 6.06 -4.96
C TRP A 102 -27.54 5.55 -5.35
N ILE A 103 -28.22 6.28 -6.19
CA ILE A 103 -29.56 5.93 -6.66
C ILE A 103 -29.50 5.52 -8.12
N LYS A 104 -30.02 4.35 -8.43
CA LYS A 104 -30.22 3.89 -9.80
C LYS A 104 -31.69 4.11 -10.16
N THR A 105 -31.92 4.81 -11.28
CA THR A 105 -33.24 5.16 -11.77
C THR A 105 -33.45 4.56 -13.16
N HIS A 106 -34.57 3.90 -13.35
CA HIS A 106 -35.06 3.47 -14.65
C HIS A 106 -36.25 4.36 -15.03
N LEU A 107 -36.19 4.99 -16.19
CA LEU A 107 -37.21 5.83 -16.76
C LEU A 107 -37.80 5.16 -18.01
N ILE A 108 -39.12 5.14 -18.11
CA ILE A 108 -39.85 4.51 -19.22
C ILE A 108 -40.98 5.48 -19.65
N CYS A 109 -41.02 5.84 -20.91
CA CYS A 109 -42.12 6.53 -21.52
C CYS A 109 -43.19 5.52 -21.95
N ARG A 110 -44.39 5.59 -21.33
CA ARG A 110 -45.50 4.67 -21.62
C ARG A 110 -46.43 5.16 -22.70
N ASP A 111 -46.60 6.49 -22.79
CA ASP A 111 -47.43 7.12 -23.80
C ASP A 111 -46.78 8.43 -24.26
N TYR A 112 -46.65 8.60 -25.57
CA TYR A 112 -45.99 9.74 -26.18
C TYR A 112 -46.93 10.39 -27.23
N ARG A 113 -47.63 11.46 -26.83
CA ARG A 113 -48.54 12.24 -27.66
C ARG A 113 -48.28 13.74 -27.47
N PRO A 114 -47.16 14.27 -28.01
CA PRO A 114 -46.75 15.65 -27.74
C PRO A 114 -47.76 16.70 -28.24
N GLY A 115 -48.53 16.41 -29.29
CA GLY A 115 -49.60 17.29 -29.79
C GLY A 115 -50.78 17.45 -28.81
N GLU A 116 -50.98 16.50 -27.89
CA GLU A 116 -51.94 16.52 -26.81
C GLU A 116 -51.32 16.91 -25.46
N GLN A 117 -50.04 17.29 -25.44
CA GLN A 117 -49.25 17.57 -24.22
C GLN A 117 -49.20 16.39 -23.25
N VAL A 118 -49.11 15.16 -23.78
CA VAL A 118 -49.02 13.92 -23.01
C VAL A 118 -47.70 13.25 -23.28
N ILE A 119 -46.87 13.15 -22.23
CA ILE A 119 -45.66 12.34 -22.20
C ILE A 119 -45.68 11.60 -20.84
N ASP A 120 -46.32 10.44 -20.83
CA ASP A 120 -46.55 9.65 -19.63
C ASP A 120 -45.33 8.83 -19.26
N MET A 121 -44.72 9.15 -18.13
CA MET A 121 -43.48 8.58 -17.65
C MET A 121 -43.70 7.68 -16.43
N LEU A 122 -43.04 6.54 -16.44
CA LEU A 122 -42.85 5.72 -15.25
C LEU A 122 -41.38 5.78 -14.85
N GLY A 123 -41.11 6.26 -13.65
CA GLY A 123 -39.78 6.26 -13.03
C GLY A 123 -39.70 5.25 -11.87
N ILE A 124 -38.74 4.36 -11.91
CA ILE A 124 -38.45 3.44 -10.81
C ILE A 124 -37.06 3.76 -10.32
N ASN A 125 -36.90 3.98 -9.02
CA ASN A 125 -35.59 4.21 -8.42
C ASN A 125 -35.35 3.31 -7.20
N TYR A 126 -34.08 3.00 -6.94
CA TYR A 126 -33.69 2.24 -5.76
C TYR A 126 -32.24 2.58 -5.36
N ASP A 127 -31.97 2.40 -4.08
CA ASP A 127 -30.65 2.64 -3.48
C ASP A 127 -29.70 1.46 -3.83
N ILE A 128 -28.56 1.80 -4.42
CA ILE A 128 -27.47 0.86 -4.75
C ILE A 128 -26.20 1.17 -3.97
N THR A 129 -26.28 1.92 -2.86
CA THR A 129 -25.12 2.35 -2.09
C THR A 129 -24.34 1.16 -1.54
N ALA A 130 -25.01 0.19 -0.95
CA ALA A 130 -24.37 -1.03 -0.46
C ALA A 130 -23.67 -1.82 -1.59
N LEU A 131 -24.30 -1.91 -2.76
CA LEU A 131 -23.71 -2.55 -3.93
C LEU A 131 -22.43 -1.83 -4.39
N LYS A 132 -22.49 -0.49 -4.44
CA LYS A 132 -21.32 0.34 -4.82
C LYS A 132 -20.19 0.25 -3.81
N GLN A 133 -20.49 0.19 -2.51
CA GLN A 133 -19.49 -0.02 -1.47
C GLN A 133 -18.81 -1.39 -1.61
N THR A 134 -19.59 -2.46 -1.77
CA THR A 134 -19.04 -3.81 -1.98
C THR A 134 -18.18 -3.88 -3.25
N GLU A 135 -18.61 -3.24 -4.35
CA GLU A 135 -17.83 -3.17 -5.58
C GLU A 135 -16.48 -2.49 -5.36
N GLN A 136 -16.45 -1.36 -4.64
CA GLN A 136 -15.21 -0.63 -4.30
C GLN A 136 -14.29 -1.45 -3.38
N GLU A 137 -14.85 -2.10 -2.37
CA GLU A 137 -14.08 -2.97 -1.48
C GLU A 137 -13.46 -4.15 -2.23
N LEU A 138 -14.21 -4.75 -3.16
CA LEU A 138 -13.73 -5.86 -3.99
C LEU A 138 -12.60 -5.40 -4.92
N ILE A 139 -12.74 -4.23 -5.56
CA ILE A 139 -11.68 -3.65 -6.41
C ILE A 139 -10.42 -3.43 -5.59
N ALA A 140 -10.54 -2.77 -4.43
CA ALA A 140 -9.39 -2.50 -3.56
C ALA A 140 -8.75 -3.79 -3.00
N ALA A 141 -9.54 -4.83 -2.72
CA ALA A 141 -9.03 -6.13 -2.30
C ALA A 141 -8.30 -6.86 -3.44
N LYS A 142 -8.85 -6.79 -4.66
CA LYS A 142 -8.24 -7.35 -5.87
C LYS A 142 -6.89 -6.68 -6.16
N GLU A 143 -6.83 -5.37 -6.16
CA GLU A 143 -5.59 -4.62 -6.42
C GLU A 143 -4.49 -4.99 -5.42
N ARG A 144 -4.83 -5.04 -4.12
CA ARG A 144 -3.89 -5.50 -3.07
C ARG A 144 -3.41 -6.93 -3.28
N ALA A 145 -4.30 -7.83 -3.70
CA ALA A 145 -3.95 -9.22 -3.99
C ALA A 145 -3.04 -9.34 -5.22
N GLU A 146 -3.30 -8.57 -6.27
CA GLU A 146 -2.48 -8.54 -7.49
C GLU A 146 -1.08 -7.97 -7.22
N GLU A 147 -0.97 -6.89 -6.45
CA GLU A 147 0.32 -6.33 -6.01
C GLU A 147 1.12 -7.35 -5.19
N SER A 148 0.48 -8.01 -4.22
CA SER A 148 1.11 -9.07 -3.43
C SER A 148 1.60 -10.23 -4.30
N ASN A 149 0.82 -10.62 -5.32
CA ASN A 149 1.19 -11.71 -6.21
C ASN A 149 2.34 -11.34 -7.16
N LYS A 150 2.31 -10.12 -7.72
CA LYS A 150 3.44 -9.57 -8.51
C LYS A 150 4.71 -9.54 -7.68
N PHE A 151 4.60 -9.06 -6.44
CA PHE A 151 5.72 -9.04 -5.51
C PHE A 151 6.29 -10.46 -5.27
N LYS A 152 5.42 -11.44 -4.93
CA LYS A 152 5.85 -12.83 -4.70
C LYS A 152 6.57 -13.44 -5.90
N SER A 153 6.07 -13.18 -7.10
CA SER A 153 6.66 -13.68 -8.34
C SER A 153 8.04 -13.06 -8.61
N ALA A 154 8.16 -11.75 -8.48
CA ALA A 154 9.43 -11.03 -8.62
C ALA A 154 10.44 -11.46 -7.53
N PHE A 155 9.98 -11.66 -6.29
CA PHE A 155 10.78 -12.14 -5.18
C PHE A 155 11.40 -13.52 -5.50
N LEU A 156 10.58 -14.49 -5.90
CA LEU A 156 11.07 -15.84 -6.23
C LEU A 156 12.05 -15.83 -7.41
N ALA A 157 11.79 -15.03 -8.44
CA ALA A 157 12.67 -14.91 -9.59
C ALA A 157 14.04 -14.33 -9.20
N ASN A 158 14.05 -13.22 -8.44
CA ASN A 158 15.26 -12.55 -7.98
C ASN A 158 16.06 -13.45 -7.02
N MET A 159 15.38 -14.11 -6.07
CA MET A 159 16.04 -15.04 -5.13
C MET A 159 16.68 -16.23 -5.85
N SER A 160 15.98 -16.78 -6.85
CA SER A 160 16.55 -17.87 -7.66
C SER A 160 17.83 -17.44 -8.37
N HIS A 161 17.89 -16.21 -8.86
CA HIS A 161 19.08 -15.66 -9.52
C HIS A 161 20.20 -15.40 -8.51
N GLU A 162 19.90 -14.72 -7.39
CA GLU A 162 20.89 -14.36 -6.36
C GLU A 162 21.48 -15.62 -5.67
N ILE A 163 20.71 -16.71 -5.54
CA ILE A 163 21.20 -18.01 -5.03
C ILE A 163 22.04 -18.74 -6.09
N ARG A 164 21.63 -18.73 -7.36
CA ARG A 164 22.30 -19.49 -8.43
C ARG A 164 23.72 -18.98 -8.68
N THR A 165 23.93 -17.68 -8.64
CA THR A 165 25.25 -17.07 -8.92
C THR A 165 26.35 -17.56 -7.97
N PRO A 166 26.23 -17.42 -6.63
CA PRO A 166 27.24 -17.93 -5.72
C PRO A 166 27.33 -19.46 -5.72
N LEU A 167 26.19 -20.15 -5.91
CA LEU A 167 26.22 -21.63 -5.99
C LEU A 167 27.03 -22.12 -7.19
N ASN A 168 26.85 -21.55 -8.37
CA ASN A 168 27.62 -21.88 -9.57
C ASN A 168 29.12 -21.55 -9.38
N ALA A 169 29.43 -20.44 -8.69
CA ALA A 169 30.80 -20.09 -8.36
C ALA A 169 31.45 -21.15 -7.41
N ILE A 170 30.73 -21.56 -6.37
CA ILE A 170 31.18 -22.62 -5.45
C ILE A 170 31.47 -23.93 -6.22
N VAL A 171 30.54 -24.37 -7.08
CA VAL A 171 30.69 -25.59 -7.89
C VAL A 171 31.87 -25.45 -8.84
N GLY A 172 31.95 -24.39 -9.62
CA GLY A 172 33.02 -24.17 -10.61
C GLY A 172 34.40 -24.09 -9.99
N PHE A 173 34.57 -23.32 -8.89
CA PHE A 173 35.88 -23.26 -8.21
C PHE A 173 36.23 -24.57 -7.49
N SER A 174 35.24 -25.34 -7.03
CA SER A 174 35.49 -26.66 -6.47
C SER A 174 36.00 -27.65 -7.53
N GLU A 175 35.46 -27.61 -8.76
CA GLU A 175 35.93 -28.42 -9.88
C GLU A 175 37.35 -28.02 -10.30
N LEU A 176 37.64 -26.70 -10.39
CA LEU A 176 38.97 -26.21 -10.71
C LEU A 176 39.99 -26.60 -9.64
N MET A 177 39.62 -26.42 -8.36
CA MET A 177 40.48 -26.79 -7.23
C MET A 177 40.86 -28.28 -7.20
N ALA A 178 39.97 -29.17 -7.69
CA ALA A 178 40.19 -30.60 -7.75
C ALA A 178 41.28 -31.01 -8.77
N THR A 179 41.49 -30.22 -9.81
CA THR A 179 42.45 -30.49 -10.89
C THR A 179 43.69 -29.59 -10.86
N GLU A 180 43.67 -28.54 -10.02
CA GLU A 180 44.79 -27.58 -9.92
C GLU A 180 45.96 -28.17 -9.14
N ALA A 181 47.17 -28.05 -9.69
CA ALA A 181 48.40 -28.54 -9.10
C ALA A 181 49.13 -27.48 -8.26
N ASP A 182 48.91 -26.16 -8.61
CA ASP A 182 49.57 -25.05 -7.92
C ASP A 182 48.89 -24.79 -6.55
N PRO A 183 49.67 -24.87 -5.44
CA PRO A 183 49.14 -24.65 -4.10
C PRO A 183 48.57 -23.26 -3.88
N ASP A 184 49.16 -22.22 -4.50
CA ASP A 184 48.72 -20.83 -4.35
C ASP A 184 47.37 -20.58 -5.07
N GLN A 185 47.21 -21.13 -6.28
CA GLN A 185 45.92 -21.10 -6.99
C GLN A 185 44.85 -21.92 -6.28
N ARG A 186 45.18 -23.08 -5.72
CA ARG A 186 44.24 -23.86 -4.90
C ARG A 186 43.74 -23.07 -3.69
N LYS A 187 44.65 -22.32 -3.05
CA LYS A 187 44.29 -21.45 -1.93
C LYS A 187 43.33 -20.32 -2.38
N GLU A 188 43.62 -19.68 -3.52
CA GLU A 188 42.77 -18.66 -4.09
C GLU A 188 41.34 -19.19 -4.39
N PHE A 189 41.23 -20.39 -5.00
CA PHE A 189 39.94 -21.05 -5.24
C PHE A 189 39.20 -21.36 -3.93
N ALA A 190 39.93 -21.83 -2.90
CA ALA A 190 39.33 -22.07 -1.58
C ALA A 190 38.77 -20.80 -0.95
N ASP A 191 39.48 -19.68 -1.03
CA ASP A 191 39.04 -18.40 -0.52
C ASP A 191 37.80 -17.88 -1.29
N LEU A 192 37.75 -18.08 -2.61
CA LEU A 192 36.59 -17.75 -3.43
C LEU A 192 35.37 -18.61 -3.08
N ILE A 193 35.53 -19.89 -2.80
CA ILE A 193 34.48 -20.80 -2.35
C ILE A 193 33.95 -20.34 -1.00
N LEU A 194 34.82 -20.03 -0.03
CA LEU A 194 34.41 -19.54 1.30
C LEU A 194 33.66 -18.22 1.23
N THR A 195 34.10 -17.30 0.38
CA THR A 195 33.43 -16.02 0.14
C THR A 195 32.02 -16.20 -0.41
N ASN A 196 31.85 -17.05 -1.43
CA ASN A 196 30.54 -17.32 -2.03
C ASN A 196 29.63 -18.11 -1.09
N ASN A 197 30.18 -19.02 -0.25
CA ASN A 197 29.42 -19.72 0.77
C ASN A 197 28.86 -18.73 1.83
N THR A 198 29.69 -17.80 2.29
CA THR A 198 29.27 -16.73 3.23
C THR A 198 28.16 -15.87 2.63
N LEU A 199 28.29 -15.51 1.36
CA LEU A 199 27.24 -14.76 0.64
C LEU A 199 25.94 -15.57 0.54
N LEU A 200 26.02 -16.86 0.21
CA LEU A 200 24.83 -17.73 0.12
C LEU A 200 24.10 -17.85 1.47
N LEU A 201 24.84 -18.05 2.55
CA LEU A 201 24.28 -18.10 3.90
C LEU A 201 23.59 -16.77 4.28
N GLN A 202 24.17 -15.63 3.88
CA GLN A 202 23.55 -14.31 4.11
C GLN A 202 22.23 -14.17 3.33
N ILE A 203 22.19 -14.62 2.06
CA ILE A 203 20.96 -14.59 1.24
C ILE A 203 19.86 -15.43 1.89
N ILE A 204 20.19 -16.63 2.37
CA ILE A 204 19.25 -17.52 3.04
C ILE A 204 18.73 -16.87 4.33
N SER A 205 19.60 -16.25 5.12
CA SER A 205 19.21 -15.53 6.33
C SER A 205 18.25 -14.35 6.01
N ASP A 206 18.58 -13.53 5.00
CA ASP A 206 17.75 -12.41 4.57
C ASP A 206 16.35 -12.86 4.14
N VAL A 207 16.26 -14.01 3.42
CA VAL A 207 14.98 -14.62 2.99
C VAL A 207 14.16 -15.08 4.19
N LEU A 208 14.78 -15.76 5.14
CA LEU A 208 14.11 -16.25 6.35
C LEU A 208 13.62 -15.08 7.23
N ASP A 209 14.42 -14.03 7.36
CA ASP A 209 14.06 -12.83 8.10
C ASP A 209 12.87 -12.12 7.45
N LEU A 210 12.88 -11.97 6.11
CA LEU A 210 11.75 -11.41 5.38
C LEU A 210 10.48 -12.25 5.56
N ALA A 211 10.58 -13.57 5.51
CA ALA A 211 9.43 -14.47 5.71
C ALA A 211 8.85 -14.36 7.14
N ARG A 212 9.71 -14.20 8.16
CA ARG A 212 9.29 -13.95 9.55
C ARG A 212 8.58 -12.61 9.69
N ILE A 213 9.12 -11.56 9.04
CA ILE A 213 8.54 -10.22 9.00
C ILE A 213 7.15 -10.26 8.37
N GLU A 214 6.99 -10.87 7.18
CA GLU A 214 5.71 -10.92 6.46
C GLU A 214 4.64 -11.74 7.18
N SER A 215 5.06 -12.76 7.93
CA SER A 215 4.12 -13.56 8.73
C SER A 215 3.73 -12.91 10.07
N GLY A 216 4.28 -11.73 10.40
CA GLY A 216 4.06 -11.06 11.70
C GLY A 216 4.61 -11.85 12.89
N ARG A 217 5.54 -12.79 12.67
CA ARG A 217 6.07 -13.70 13.69
C ARG A 217 7.41 -13.26 14.28
N ILE A 218 7.72 -11.97 14.22
CA ILE A 218 8.91 -11.48 14.94
C ILE A 218 8.55 -11.38 16.43
N GLU A 219 9.17 -12.22 17.22
CA GLU A 219 9.13 -12.14 18.67
C GLU A 219 10.10 -11.06 19.13
N ILE A 220 9.57 -9.92 19.56
CA ILE A 220 10.37 -8.80 20.05
C ILE A 220 10.71 -9.08 21.52
N VAL A 221 11.86 -9.69 21.75
CA VAL A 221 12.41 -9.88 23.11
C VAL A 221 13.20 -8.63 23.48
N ARG A 222 12.69 -7.87 24.46
CA ARG A 222 13.41 -6.71 24.99
C ARG A 222 14.44 -7.16 26.01
N THR A 223 15.62 -6.57 25.96
CA THR A 223 16.72 -6.82 26.90
C THR A 223 17.38 -5.51 27.28
N GLU A 224 17.94 -5.46 28.49
CA GLU A 224 18.76 -4.34 28.95
C GLU A 224 20.16 -4.43 28.34
N PHE A 225 20.68 -3.32 27.86
CA PHE A 225 22.04 -3.16 27.36
C PHE A 225 22.53 -1.71 27.44
N ASP A 226 23.84 -1.50 27.47
CA ASP A 226 24.42 -0.16 27.36
C ASP A 226 24.69 0.17 25.89
N ALA A 227 24.18 1.31 25.39
CA ALA A 227 24.29 1.72 23.99
C ALA A 227 25.73 1.86 23.53
N ARG A 228 26.64 2.34 24.38
CA ARG A 228 28.05 2.52 24.05
C ARG A 228 28.76 1.16 23.91
N ASP A 229 28.53 0.27 24.85
CA ASP A 229 29.15 -1.07 24.82
C ASP A 229 28.58 -1.89 23.66
N PHE A 230 27.31 -1.72 23.31
CA PHE A 230 26.68 -2.30 22.14
C PHE A 230 27.30 -1.80 20.81
N CYS A 231 27.49 -0.48 20.65
CA CYS A 231 28.17 0.08 19.47
C CYS A 231 29.62 -0.44 19.36
N ARG A 232 30.33 -0.58 20.47
CA ARG A 232 31.66 -1.14 20.51
C ARG A 232 31.70 -2.59 20.05
N GLU A 233 30.79 -3.43 20.54
CA GLU A 233 30.66 -4.83 20.13
C GLU A 233 30.41 -4.97 18.62
N VAL A 234 29.51 -4.16 18.07
CA VAL A 234 29.25 -4.14 16.62
C VAL A 234 30.50 -3.71 15.86
N ALA A 235 31.22 -2.66 16.28
CA ALA A 235 32.46 -2.22 15.64
C ALA A 235 33.52 -3.33 15.64
N GLU A 236 33.73 -4.00 16.77
CA GLU A 236 34.74 -5.08 16.88
C GLU A 236 34.46 -6.24 15.92
N THR A 237 33.19 -6.58 15.67
CA THR A 237 32.80 -7.65 14.72
C THR A 237 33.29 -7.36 13.29
N PHE A 238 33.43 -6.09 12.92
CA PHE A 238 33.84 -5.68 11.56
C PHE A 238 35.32 -5.25 11.46
N ARG A 239 36.07 -5.22 12.55
CA ARG A 239 37.45 -4.70 12.60
C ARG A 239 38.38 -5.38 11.60
N LEU A 240 38.26 -6.67 11.37
CA LEU A 240 39.09 -7.46 10.45
C LEU A 240 38.58 -7.41 8.99
N GLN A 241 37.39 -6.85 8.76
CA GLN A 241 36.76 -6.80 7.44
C GLN A 241 37.01 -5.45 6.73
N VAL A 242 37.57 -4.47 7.47
CA VAL A 242 37.83 -3.13 6.94
C VAL A 242 39.07 -3.17 6.05
N ALA A 243 38.98 -2.53 4.88
CA ALA A 243 40.10 -2.47 3.93
C ALA A 243 41.33 -1.75 4.52
N GLU A 244 42.51 -2.12 4.05
CA GLU A 244 43.76 -1.42 4.42
C GLU A 244 43.67 0.07 4.04
N GLY A 245 43.96 0.95 5.00
CA GLY A 245 43.84 2.41 4.83
C GLY A 245 42.46 3.01 5.18
N VAL A 246 41.51 2.20 5.68
CA VAL A 246 40.23 2.67 6.26
C VAL A 246 40.31 2.56 7.78
N VAL A 247 39.99 3.63 8.48
CA VAL A 247 39.98 3.68 9.95
C VAL A 247 38.56 3.43 10.47
N LEU A 248 38.37 2.30 11.17
CA LEU A 248 37.13 2.03 11.91
C LEU A 248 37.24 2.55 13.35
N ARG A 249 36.29 3.38 13.77
CA ARG A 249 36.26 3.97 15.11
C ARG A 249 34.88 4.07 15.70
N LEU A 250 34.82 4.01 17.01
CA LEU A 250 33.65 4.44 17.78
C LEU A 250 33.67 5.97 17.86
N GLU A 251 32.50 6.61 17.82
CA GLU A 251 32.39 8.06 18.02
C GLU A 251 32.99 8.47 19.37
N ASP A 252 33.76 9.56 19.40
CA ASP A 252 34.44 10.02 20.60
C ASP A 252 33.47 10.59 21.63
N GLY A 253 33.76 10.40 22.93
CA GLY A 253 32.99 10.99 24.02
C GLY A 253 31.57 10.41 24.24
N LEU A 254 31.26 9.24 23.67
CA LEU A 254 29.96 8.61 23.91
C LEU A 254 29.75 8.30 25.40
N PRO A 255 28.64 8.79 26.00
CA PRO A 255 28.31 8.49 27.39
C PRO A 255 27.89 7.02 27.54
N ARG A 256 27.85 6.49 28.75
CA ARG A 256 27.08 5.29 29.05
C ARG A 256 25.61 5.62 28.98
N LEU A 257 24.84 4.78 28.28
CA LEU A 257 23.41 4.94 28.14
C LEU A 257 22.74 3.57 28.24
N PRO A 258 22.24 3.23 29.44
CA PRO A 258 21.46 2.00 29.59
C PRO A 258 20.12 2.15 28.85
N LEU A 259 19.74 1.14 28.10
CA LEU A 259 18.53 1.07 27.32
C LEU A 259 17.86 -0.30 27.50
N GLU A 260 16.55 -0.30 27.49
CA GLU A 260 15.76 -1.52 27.32
C GLU A 260 15.18 -1.55 25.91
N GLY A 261 15.50 -2.56 25.13
CA GLY A 261 15.04 -2.62 23.73
C GLY A 261 15.31 -3.96 23.07
N TYR A 262 14.91 -4.08 21.81
CA TYR A 262 15.15 -5.25 20.97
C TYR A 262 16.60 -5.23 20.43
N ARG A 263 17.53 -5.61 21.31
CA ARG A 263 18.98 -5.59 21.04
C ARG A 263 19.35 -6.38 19.79
N GLN A 264 18.72 -7.55 19.55
CA GLN A 264 18.98 -8.39 18.39
C GLN A 264 18.58 -7.70 17.08
N GLY A 265 17.43 -7.04 17.02
CA GLY A 265 16.99 -6.28 15.85
C GLY A 265 17.90 -5.08 15.56
N LEU A 266 18.33 -4.35 16.61
CA LEU A 266 19.31 -3.27 16.46
C LEU A 266 20.68 -3.80 15.97
N HIS A 267 21.13 -4.96 16.44
CA HIS A 267 22.36 -5.60 15.97
C HIS A 267 22.27 -5.92 14.47
N GLN A 268 21.12 -6.40 14.01
CA GLN A 268 20.88 -6.67 12.60
C GLN A 268 20.89 -5.38 11.76
N ILE A 269 20.26 -4.30 12.24
CA ILE A 269 20.26 -3.00 11.56
C ILE A 269 21.69 -2.44 11.46
N LEU A 270 22.39 -2.30 12.59
CA LEU A 270 23.74 -1.76 12.59
C LEU A 270 24.74 -2.63 11.85
N GLY A 271 24.61 -3.95 11.94
CA GLY A 271 25.39 -4.91 11.15
C GLY A 271 25.21 -4.70 9.65
N ASN A 272 24.00 -4.40 9.21
CA ASN A 272 23.71 -4.10 7.81
C ASN A 272 24.32 -2.75 7.36
N PHE A 273 24.21 -1.71 8.20
CA PHE A 273 24.86 -0.41 7.95
C PHE A 273 26.38 -0.56 7.88
N MET A 274 26.96 -1.34 8.80
CA MET A 274 28.41 -1.60 8.81
C MET A 274 28.87 -2.36 7.56
N ARG A 275 28.14 -3.42 7.13
CA ARG A 275 28.43 -4.13 5.87
C ARG A 275 28.46 -3.18 4.68
N ASN A 276 27.48 -2.27 4.58
CA ASN A 276 27.43 -1.27 3.53
C ASN A 276 28.62 -0.31 3.62
N ALA A 277 28.93 0.22 4.81
CA ALA A 277 30.07 1.11 5.04
C ALA A 277 31.39 0.44 4.64
N VAL A 278 31.65 -0.81 5.06
CA VAL A 278 32.85 -1.57 4.71
C VAL A 278 32.94 -1.79 3.20
N LYS A 279 31.83 -2.14 2.56
CA LYS A 279 31.77 -2.40 1.12
C LYS A 279 32.04 -1.16 0.26
N PHE A 280 31.54 0.00 0.66
CA PHE A 280 31.57 1.21 -0.16
C PHE A 280 32.65 2.21 0.25
N THR A 281 33.47 1.91 1.27
CA THR A 281 34.57 2.75 1.71
C THR A 281 35.89 2.07 1.44
N THR A 282 36.64 2.53 0.42
CA THR A 282 37.94 2.00 0.06
C THR A 282 39.08 2.76 0.73
N LYS A 283 38.89 4.01 1.13
CA LYS A 283 39.84 4.86 1.87
C LYS A 283 39.10 5.81 2.79
N GLY A 284 39.70 6.20 3.92
CA GLY A 284 39.12 7.16 4.85
C GLY A 284 38.66 6.53 6.15
N SER A 285 37.40 6.73 6.56
CA SER A 285 36.95 6.24 7.87
C SER A 285 35.51 5.80 7.90
N ILE A 286 35.24 4.87 8.81
CA ILE A 286 33.90 4.42 9.20
C ILE A 286 33.75 4.71 10.69
N THR A 287 32.69 5.40 11.08
CA THR A 287 32.40 5.78 12.46
C THR A 287 31.03 5.25 12.85
N ILE A 288 30.97 4.48 13.95
CA ILE A 288 29.70 4.03 14.56
C ILE A 288 29.46 4.80 15.86
N GLY A 289 28.23 5.17 16.13
CA GLY A 289 27.88 5.87 17.34
C GLY A 289 26.38 6.00 17.56
N PHE A 290 26.04 6.75 18.59
CA PHE A 290 24.66 7.12 18.86
C PHE A 290 24.56 8.56 19.39
N SER A 291 23.35 9.13 19.30
CA SER A 291 23.00 10.42 19.91
C SER A 291 21.64 10.33 20.59
N GLN A 292 21.51 10.99 21.74
CA GLN A 292 20.26 11.05 22.47
C GLN A 292 19.49 12.33 22.13
N ARG A 293 18.20 12.21 21.92
CA ARG A 293 17.25 13.31 21.76
C ARG A 293 16.08 13.11 22.72
N PRO A 294 15.28 14.13 23.04
CA PRO A 294 14.13 13.98 23.91
C PRO A 294 13.19 12.86 23.39
N GLY A 295 13.08 11.77 24.16
CA GLY A 295 12.23 10.62 23.84
C GLY A 295 12.79 9.65 22.78
N TRP A 296 14.02 9.87 22.23
CA TRP A 296 14.56 9.06 21.15
C TRP A 296 16.07 8.82 21.30
N VAL A 297 16.53 7.68 20.84
CA VAL A 297 17.94 7.37 20.66
C VAL A 297 18.17 7.08 19.19
N ARG A 298 19.12 7.83 18.58
CA ARG A 298 19.55 7.63 17.18
C ARG A 298 20.88 6.90 17.19
N PHE A 299 20.90 5.68 16.67
CA PHE A 299 22.13 4.96 16.33
C PHE A 299 22.48 5.24 14.88
N TYR A 300 23.77 5.34 14.57
CA TYR A 300 24.23 5.62 13.20
C TYR A 300 25.58 4.99 12.88
N VAL A 301 25.77 4.76 11.58
CA VAL A 301 27.06 4.42 10.97
C VAL A 301 27.33 5.45 9.89
N ARG A 302 28.43 6.17 10.02
CA ARG A 302 28.92 7.17 9.07
C ARG A 302 30.14 6.65 8.37
N ASP A 303 30.17 6.73 7.06
CA ASP A 303 31.29 6.39 6.21
C ASP A 303 31.73 7.58 5.34
N THR A 304 32.95 7.52 4.82
CA THR A 304 33.52 8.49 3.87
C THR A 304 33.64 7.88 2.47
N GLY A 305 32.72 6.97 2.12
CA GLY A 305 32.72 6.26 0.84
C GLY A 305 32.19 7.07 -0.33
N ILE A 306 31.69 6.37 -1.35
CA ILE A 306 31.23 6.98 -2.61
C ILE A 306 29.98 7.86 -2.47
N GLY A 307 29.19 7.70 -1.40
CA GLY A 307 27.93 8.40 -1.21
C GLY A 307 26.81 7.92 -2.14
N ILE A 308 25.62 8.52 -2.00
CA ILE A 308 24.39 8.13 -2.68
C ILE A 308 23.75 9.38 -3.32
N PRO A 309 23.38 9.32 -4.62
CA PRO A 309 22.66 10.41 -5.29
C PRO A 309 21.33 10.72 -4.58
N GLU A 310 20.89 11.98 -4.66
CA GLU A 310 19.70 12.45 -3.94
C GLU A 310 18.43 11.72 -4.38
N GLU A 311 18.27 11.50 -5.67
CA GLU A 311 17.12 10.79 -6.26
C GLU A 311 17.03 9.30 -5.86
N GLU A 312 18.14 8.73 -5.35
CA GLU A 312 18.24 7.34 -4.97
C GLU A 312 17.98 7.09 -3.47
N ARG A 313 18.18 8.13 -2.63
CA ARG A 313 18.13 8.00 -1.15
C ARG A 313 16.81 7.43 -0.62
N ALA A 314 15.68 7.75 -1.24
CA ALA A 314 14.39 7.20 -0.85
C ALA A 314 14.24 5.76 -1.30
N LYS A 315 14.74 5.41 -2.48
CA LYS A 315 14.57 4.12 -3.14
C LYS A 315 15.44 3.01 -2.57
N ILE A 316 16.58 3.33 -1.96
CA ILE A 316 17.48 2.30 -1.38
C ILE A 316 16.84 1.48 -0.26
N PHE A 317 15.72 1.94 0.30
CA PHE A 317 14.93 1.20 1.26
C PHE A 317 13.81 0.36 0.61
N ASP A 318 13.68 0.42 -0.73
CA ASP A 318 12.75 -0.42 -1.46
C ASP A 318 13.34 -1.80 -1.67
N ARG A 319 12.48 -2.82 -1.71
CA ARG A 319 12.89 -4.22 -1.83
C ARG A 319 13.55 -4.47 -3.18
N PHE A 320 14.70 -5.15 -3.18
CA PHE A 320 15.53 -5.49 -4.36
C PHE A 320 16.14 -4.30 -5.10
N TYR A 321 16.01 -3.10 -4.53
CA TYR A 321 16.60 -1.93 -5.16
C TYR A 321 18.11 -1.92 -4.94
N LYS A 322 18.85 -1.62 -6.01
CA LYS A 322 20.31 -1.43 -6.03
C LYS A 322 20.60 -0.20 -6.88
N VAL A 323 21.43 0.71 -6.39
CA VAL A 323 21.89 1.89 -7.14
C VAL A 323 22.70 1.48 -8.37
N ASP A 324 23.46 0.38 -8.24
CA ASP A 324 24.20 -0.24 -9.32
C ASP A 324 23.92 -1.75 -9.36
N THR A 325 23.44 -2.22 -10.51
CA THR A 325 23.08 -3.64 -10.74
C THR A 325 24.27 -4.58 -10.71
N PHE A 326 25.50 -4.08 -10.95
CA PHE A 326 26.73 -4.88 -10.90
C PHE A 326 27.26 -5.09 -9.49
N THR A 327 26.76 -4.33 -8.51
CA THR A 327 27.21 -4.43 -7.13
C THR A 327 26.59 -5.64 -6.44
N GLN A 328 27.43 -6.59 -5.94
CA GLN A 328 26.99 -7.76 -5.19
C GLN A 328 26.10 -7.39 -4.00
N GLY A 329 24.99 -8.12 -3.81
CA GLY A 329 24.11 -7.98 -2.65
C GLY A 329 22.65 -8.26 -3.03
N THR A 330 21.84 -8.66 -2.05
CA THR A 330 20.44 -9.06 -2.25
C THR A 330 19.46 -7.93 -2.51
N GLY A 331 19.80 -6.69 -2.15
CA GLY A 331 18.87 -5.57 -2.09
C GLY A 331 17.77 -5.74 -1.03
N LEU A 332 17.94 -6.69 -0.09
CA LEU A 332 16.99 -6.94 1.00
C LEU A 332 17.41 -6.33 2.35
N GLY A 333 18.70 -6.10 2.55
CA GLY A 333 19.20 -5.69 3.85
C GLY A 333 18.57 -4.40 4.39
N LEU A 334 18.54 -3.31 3.61
CA LEU A 334 17.93 -2.04 4.03
C LEU A 334 16.40 -2.11 4.18
N PRO A 335 15.64 -2.77 3.30
CA PRO A 335 14.22 -3.07 3.52
C PRO A 335 13.94 -3.84 4.82
N ILE A 336 14.74 -4.84 5.16
CA ILE A 336 14.63 -5.57 6.43
C ILE A 336 14.88 -4.61 7.61
N CYS A 337 15.94 -3.78 7.54
CA CYS A 337 16.22 -2.77 8.56
C CYS A 337 15.05 -1.79 8.76
N LYS A 338 14.44 -1.33 7.67
CA LYS A 338 13.27 -0.44 7.71
C LYS A 338 12.10 -1.11 8.45
N ASN A 339 11.81 -2.34 8.11
CA ASN A 339 10.71 -3.08 8.74
C ASN A 339 10.95 -3.31 10.24
N ILE A 340 12.18 -3.71 10.63
CA ILE A 340 12.55 -3.85 12.05
C ILE A 340 12.41 -2.51 12.78
N ALA A 341 12.88 -1.41 12.19
CA ALA A 341 12.76 -0.08 12.80
C ALA A 341 11.29 0.33 12.99
N GLU A 342 10.43 0.12 12.00
CA GLU A 342 8.99 0.39 12.06
C GLU A 342 8.29 -0.44 13.16
N GLN A 343 8.63 -1.73 13.30
CA GLN A 343 8.09 -2.58 14.36
C GLN A 343 8.53 -2.15 15.77
N LEU A 344 9.68 -1.49 15.89
CA LEU A 344 10.14 -0.87 17.12
C LEU A 344 9.48 0.50 17.39
N GLY A 345 8.55 0.93 16.55
CA GLY A 345 7.96 2.27 16.61
C GLY A 345 8.96 3.37 16.25
N GLY A 346 10.06 2.99 15.59
CA GLY A 346 11.17 3.85 15.24
C GLY A 346 11.13 4.37 13.80
N ARG A 347 12.24 4.96 13.37
CA ARG A 347 12.47 5.50 12.02
C ARG A 347 13.86 5.14 11.55
N ILE A 348 14.04 5.03 10.24
CA ILE A 348 15.33 4.78 9.59
C ILE A 348 15.55 5.80 8.47
N GLY A 349 16.79 6.13 8.19
CA GLY A 349 17.11 7.03 7.08
C GLY A 349 18.59 7.05 6.75
N VAL A 350 18.92 7.89 5.76
CA VAL A 350 20.28 8.12 5.31
C VAL A 350 20.49 9.61 4.99
N ASP A 351 21.59 10.15 5.46
CA ASP A 351 22.12 11.44 5.06
C ASP A 351 23.38 11.17 4.23
N SER A 352 23.37 11.54 2.94
CA SER A 352 24.45 11.18 2.01
C SER A 352 24.60 12.21 0.90
N ALA A 353 25.81 12.33 0.35
CA ALA A 353 26.06 13.06 -0.87
C ALA A 353 27.17 12.34 -1.66
N VAL A 354 27.07 12.35 -2.98
CA VAL A 354 28.06 11.72 -3.86
C VAL A 354 29.47 12.30 -3.59
N GLY A 355 30.41 11.40 -3.33
CA GLY A 355 31.81 11.76 -3.00
C GLY A 355 32.05 12.26 -1.56
N ALA A 356 31.01 12.41 -0.74
CA ALA A 356 31.12 12.84 0.66
C ALA A 356 30.85 11.71 1.68
N GLY A 357 30.46 10.51 1.19
CA GLY A 357 30.07 9.37 2.01
C GLY A 357 28.62 9.38 2.44
N SER A 358 28.28 8.48 3.37
CA SER A 358 26.92 8.29 3.85
C SER A 358 26.86 8.18 5.38
N CYS A 359 25.73 8.59 5.95
CA CYS A 359 25.40 8.38 7.35
C CYS A 359 24.05 7.68 7.41
N PHE A 360 24.07 6.36 7.58
CA PHE A 360 22.87 5.57 7.83
C PHE A 360 22.51 5.66 9.31
N TRP A 361 21.24 5.86 9.60
CA TRP A 361 20.78 6.00 10.97
C TRP A 361 19.44 5.31 11.23
N VAL A 362 19.24 4.88 12.46
CA VAL A 362 17.96 4.40 13.01
C VAL A 362 17.64 5.15 14.28
N GLU A 363 16.43 5.65 14.40
CA GLU A 363 15.88 6.23 15.63
C GLU A 363 14.90 5.27 16.26
N ILE A 364 15.09 4.97 17.53
CA ILE A 364 14.16 4.18 18.34
C ILE A 364 13.66 5.01 19.52
N PRO A 365 12.42 4.78 20.01
CA PRO A 365 11.99 5.39 21.25
C PRO A 365 12.96 5.04 22.38
N ALA A 366 13.43 6.05 23.12
CA ALA A 366 14.07 5.81 24.40
C ALA A 366 12.96 5.28 25.33
N GLY A 367 13.05 4.04 25.78
CA GLY A 367 12.13 3.52 26.80
C GLY A 367 12.06 4.49 27.98
N GLU A 368 10.88 4.57 28.62
CA GLU A 368 10.69 5.37 29.84
C GLU A 368 11.63 4.94 30.97
#